data_70aaedcbbd0d7b837e120d9af31cb955
#
_entry.id   70aaedcbbd0d7b837e120d9af31cb955
#
_cell.length_a   1.000
_cell.length_b   1.000
_cell.length_c   1.000
_cell.angle_alpha   90.00
_cell.angle_beta   90.00
_cell.angle_gamma   90.00
#
_symmetry.space_group_name_H-M   'P 1'
#
loop_
_entity.id
_entity.type
_entity.pdbx_description
1 polymer ?
#
loop_
_entity_poly.entity_id
_entity_poly.type
_entity_poly.pdbx_seq_one_letter_code
_entity_poly.pdbx_strand_id
1 'polypeptide(L)'
;MPFYPAAQAQNGWVPALLLWQKYKFVLRITLLTLETEDAVEGHWRREMKSAVVKRSIIINGHKTSVSLEDAFWKGLREIAVGRGSTMSNLVGSIDSERGQGNLSSAIRLFVLRHYQVRSNGRHEVGQAARQIIVSPQPAH
;
A
#
# COMPACT_ATOMS: atom_id res chain seq x y z
N MET A 1 38.79 -6.73 69.39
CA MET A 1 38.50 -7.26 68.05
C MET A 1 37.03 -7.29 67.88
N PRO A 2 36.36 -6.31 67.23
CA PRO A 2 34.97 -6.44 66.84
C PRO A 2 34.87 -7.00 65.42
N PHE A 3 34.10 -8.07 65.29
CA PHE A 3 33.68 -8.73 64.08
C PHE A 3 32.74 -7.79 63.33
N TYR A 4 33.11 -7.42 62.09
CA TYR A 4 32.20 -6.80 61.14
C TYR A 4 31.57 -7.89 60.27
N PRO A 5 30.23 -8.02 60.23
CA PRO A 5 29.58 -8.85 59.24
C PRO A 5 29.61 -8.14 57.90
N ALA A 6 30.06 -8.85 56.88
CA ALA A 6 29.99 -8.43 55.50
C ALA A 6 28.53 -8.30 55.08
N ALA A 7 28.02 -7.07 54.98
CA ALA A 7 26.72 -6.79 54.36
C ALA A 7 26.82 -7.07 52.88
N GLN A 8 26.08 -8.07 52.42
CA GLN A 8 25.83 -8.36 51.04
C GLN A 8 25.10 -7.17 50.37
N ALA A 9 25.82 -6.38 49.62
CA ALA A 9 25.21 -5.41 48.74
C ALA A 9 24.65 -6.15 47.51
N GLN A 10 23.44 -6.68 47.62
CA GLN A 10 22.63 -7.09 46.48
C GLN A 10 21.85 -5.88 45.95
N ASN A 11 22.55 -4.90 45.47
CA ASN A 11 21.93 -3.82 44.72
C ASN A 11 22.23 -4.09 43.27
N GLY A 12 21.18 -4.51 42.53
CA GLY A 12 21.17 -4.71 41.10
C GLY A 12 21.54 -3.42 40.38
N TRP A 13 22.81 -3.21 40.21
CA TRP A 13 23.32 -2.29 39.22
C TRP A 13 23.06 -2.92 37.84
N VAL A 14 21.89 -2.63 37.28
CA VAL A 14 21.70 -2.81 35.87
C VAL A 14 22.76 -1.90 35.20
N PRO A 15 23.75 -2.46 34.50
CA PRO A 15 24.83 -1.64 34.00
C PRO A 15 24.22 -0.59 33.05
N ALA A 16 24.56 0.67 33.28
CA ALA A 16 24.15 1.82 32.49
C ALA A 16 24.38 1.60 30.97
N LEU A 17 25.24 0.67 30.63
CA LEU A 17 25.49 0.19 29.27
C LEU A 17 24.25 -0.43 28.61
N LEU A 18 23.43 -1.21 29.37
CA LEU A 18 22.21 -1.84 28.82
C LEU A 18 21.09 -0.81 28.59
N LEU A 19 20.99 0.18 29.45
CA LEU A 19 20.07 1.31 29.26
C LEU A 19 20.51 2.17 28.07
N TRP A 20 21.81 2.39 27.90
CA TRP A 20 22.38 3.15 26.78
C TRP A 20 22.20 2.42 25.44
N GLN A 21 22.30 1.08 25.45
CA GLN A 21 22.04 0.22 24.28
C GLN A 21 20.55 0.29 23.87
N LYS A 22 19.62 0.24 24.83
CA LYS A 22 18.19 0.40 24.56
C LYS A 22 17.86 1.81 24.05
N TYR A 23 18.48 2.83 24.60
CA TYR A 23 18.27 4.22 24.18
C TYR A 23 18.78 4.47 22.75
N LYS A 24 19.92 3.92 22.39
CA LYS A 24 20.43 3.97 20.99
C LYS A 24 19.51 3.26 20.02
N PHE A 25 18.93 2.14 20.42
CA PHE A 25 18.00 1.39 19.55
C PHE A 25 16.70 2.15 19.32
N VAL A 26 16.13 2.74 20.37
CA VAL A 26 14.93 3.59 20.26
C VAL A 26 15.20 4.85 19.44
N LEU A 27 16.35 5.53 19.68
CA LEU A 27 16.74 6.72 18.93
C LEU A 27 16.95 6.41 17.44
N ARG A 28 17.52 5.23 17.14
CA ARG A 28 17.74 4.80 15.76
C ARG A 28 16.45 4.46 15.02
N ILE A 29 15.46 3.87 15.72
CA ILE A 29 14.13 3.63 15.15
C ILE A 29 13.40 4.94 14.92
N THR A 30 13.47 5.89 15.86
CA THR A 30 12.83 7.20 15.74
C THR A 30 13.47 8.04 14.61
N LEU A 31 14.80 7.96 14.42
CA LEU A 31 15.47 8.62 13.30
C LEU A 31 15.09 7.97 11.95
N LEU A 32 14.98 6.63 11.89
CA LEU A 32 14.59 5.93 10.68
C LEU A 32 13.14 6.24 10.27
N THR A 33 12.24 6.46 11.23
CA THR A 33 10.85 6.82 10.95
C THR A 33 10.73 8.27 10.45
N LEU A 34 11.56 9.19 10.94
CA LEU A 34 11.59 10.57 10.46
C LEU A 34 12.13 10.70 9.02
N GLU A 35 13.14 9.89 8.65
CA GLU A 35 13.66 9.88 7.28
C GLU A 35 12.70 9.24 6.26
N THR A 36 11.81 8.35 6.70
CA THR A 36 10.83 7.70 5.81
C THR A 36 9.62 8.58 5.50
N GLU A 37 9.21 9.48 6.39
CA GLU A 37 8.09 10.37 6.16
C GLU A 37 8.38 11.38 5.05
N ASP A 38 9.54 12.00 5.04
CA ASP A 38 9.95 12.93 3.98
C ASP A 38 10.15 12.24 2.63
N ALA A 39 10.65 11.01 2.62
CA ALA A 39 10.82 10.22 1.40
C ALA A 39 9.47 9.78 0.81
N VAL A 40 8.51 9.42 1.66
CA VAL A 40 7.14 9.05 1.25
C VAL A 40 6.38 10.27 0.73
N GLU A 41 6.41 11.41 1.44
CA GLU A 41 5.78 12.65 0.98
C GLU A 41 6.39 13.16 -0.34
N GLY A 42 7.69 13.09 -0.50
CA GLY A 42 8.38 13.48 -1.73
C GLY A 42 8.03 12.56 -2.92
N HIS A 43 7.74 11.30 -2.67
CA HIS A 43 7.31 10.32 -3.67
C HIS A 43 5.88 10.63 -4.14
N TRP A 44 4.92 10.77 -3.21
CA TRP A 44 3.52 11.12 -3.54
C TRP A 44 3.41 12.45 -4.28
N ARG A 45 4.18 13.46 -3.86
CA ARG A 45 4.18 14.79 -4.50
C ARG A 45 4.73 14.76 -5.94
N ARG A 46 5.65 13.86 -6.25
CA ARG A 46 6.14 13.63 -7.62
C ARG A 46 5.13 12.87 -8.47
N GLU A 47 4.47 11.86 -7.93
CA GLU A 47 3.45 11.08 -8.65
C GLU A 47 2.18 11.88 -8.88
N MET A 48 1.78 12.77 -7.97
CA MET A 48 0.62 13.66 -8.16
C MET A 48 0.83 14.69 -9.28
N LYS A 49 2.05 14.91 -9.76
CA LYS A 49 2.35 15.72 -10.95
C LYS A 49 2.29 14.91 -12.25
N SER A 50 1.64 13.75 -12.25
CA SER A 50 1.49 12.95 -13.44
C SER A 50 0.78 13.76 -14.53
N ALA A 51 1.53 14.10 -15.57
CA ALA A 51 0.98 14.82 -16.71
C ALA A 51 -0.11 13.99 -17.36
N VAL A 52 -1.19 14.65 -17.75
CA VAL A 52 -2.24 14.02 -18.54
C VAL A 52 -1.69 13.72 -19.94
N VAL A 53 -1.68 12.46 -20.32
CA VAL A 53 -1.18 11.97 -21.61
C VAL A 53 -2.36 11.66 -22.52
N LYS A 54 -2.41 12.33 -23.67
CA LYS A 54 -3.39 12.06 -24.73
C LYS A 54 -2.89 10.91 -25.60
N ARG A 55 -3.69 9.85 -25.71
CA ARG A 55 -3.40 8.71 -26.60
C ARG A 55 -4.61 8.41 -27.47
N SER A 56 -4.37 7.94 -28.69
CA SER A 56 -5.41 7.47 -29.61
C SER A 56 -5.60 5.97 -29.45
N ILE A 57 -6.86 5.55 -29.31
CA ILE A 57 -7.27 4.14 -29.24
C ILE A 57 -8.33 3.91 -30.33
N ILE A 58 -8.31 2.73 -30.94
CA ILE A 58 -9.35 2.30 -31.86
C ILE A 58 -10.44 1.59 -31.05
N ILE A 59 -11.66 2.11 -31.09
CA ILE A 59 -12.83 1.56 -30.39
C ILE A 59 -13.90 1.29 -31.44
N ASN A 60 -14.32 0.03 -31.58
CA ASN A 60 -15.32 -0.35 -32.59
C ASN A 60 -15.00 0.16 -34.02
N GLY A 61 -13.71 0.14 -34.40
CA GLY A 61 -13.25 0.63 -35.71
C GLY A 61 -13.04 2.15 -35.79
N HIS A 62 -13.43 2.92 -34.79
CA HIS A 62 -13.27 4.38 -34.76
C HIS A 62 -12.07 4.83 -33.93
N LYS A 63 -11.26 5.73 -34.49
CA LYS A 63 -10.13 6.32 -33.75
C LYS A 63 -10.62 7.37 -32.79
N THR A 64 -10.48 7.08 -31.47
CA THR A 64 -10.89 7.96 -30.38
C THR A 64 -9.66 8.44 -29.61
N SER A 65 -9.61 9.72 -29.24
CA SER A 65 -8.56 10.30 -28.40
C SER A 65 -8.99 10.33 -26.95
N VAL A 66 -8.17 9.74 -26.08
CA VAL A 66 -8.41 9.68 -24.64
C VAL A 66 -7.26 10.34 -23.90
N SER A 67 -7.59 11.20 -22.94
CA SER A 67 -6.63 11.92 -22.11
C SER A 67 -6.72 11.41 -20.69
N LEU A 68 -5.65 10.76 -20.21
CA LEU A 68 -5.54 10.18 -18.85
C LEU A 68 -4.15 10.42 -18.29
N GLU A 69 -4.03 10.43 -16.99
CA GLU A 69 -2.76 10.39 -16.28
C GLU A 69 -2.06 9.05 -16.52
N ASP A 70 -0.73 9.05 -16.54
CA ASP A 70 0.06 7.85 -16.86
C ASP A 70 -0.22 6.67 -15.91
N ALA A 71 -0.53 6.96 -14.64
CA ALA A 71 -0.93 5.96 -13.65
C ALA A 71 -2.20 5.19 -14.09
N PHE A 72 -3.20 5.88 -14.61
CA PHE A 72 -4.43 5.24 -15.13
C PHE A 72 -4.16 4.46 -16.42
N TRP A 73 -3.25 4.93 -17.29
CA TRP A 73 -2.83 4.17 -18.46
C TRP A 73 -2.14 2.85 -18.09
N LYS A 74 -1.28 2.87 -17.06
CA LYS A 74 -0.63 1.66 -16.51
C LYS A 74 -1.67 0.71 -15.94
N GLY A 75 -2.52 1.20 -15.03
CA GLY A 75 -3.57 0.39 -14.41
C GLY A 75 -4.52 -0.24 -15.43
N LEU A 76 -4.95 0.51 -16.44
CA LEU A 76 -5.79 0.01 -17.52
C LEU A 76 -5.12 -1.12 -18.32
N ARG A 77 -3.82 -1.00 -18.58
CA ARG A 77 -3.02 -2.04 -19.25
C ARG A 77 -2.90 -3.30 -18.39
N GLU A 78 -2.62 -3.16 -17.11
CA GLU A 78 -2.53 -4.27 -16.17
C GLU A 78 -3.86 -5.04 -16.10
N ILE A 79 -4.98 -4.33 -16.05
CA ILE A 79 -6.32 -4.92 -16.04
C ILE A 79 -6.60 -5.66 -17.34
N ALA A 80 -6.24 -5.08 -18.51
CA ALA A 80 -6.41 -5.72 -19.80
C ALA A 80 -5.62 -7.02 -19.88
N VAL A 81 -4.35 -7.01 -19.52
CA VAL A 81 -3.49 -8.19 -19.45
C VAL A 81 -4.05 -9.25 -18.49
N GLY A 82 -4.44 -8.84 -17.28
CA GLY A 82 -5.00 -9.75 -16.27
C GLY A 82 -6.33 -10.39 -16.69
N ARG A 83 -7.06 -9.79 -17.63
CA ARG A 83 -8.29 -10.34 -18.23
C ARG A 83 -8.09 -11.06 -19.56
N GLY A 84 -6.84 -11.17 -20.03
CA GLY A 84 -6.55 -11.72 -21.36
C GLY A 84 -7.19 -10.93 -22.51
N SER A 85 -7.41 -9.63 -22.34
CA SER A 85 -8.10 -8.76 -23.28
C SER A 85 -7.16 -7.69 -23.84
N THR A 86 -7.52 -7.14 -25.01
CA THR A 86 -6.80 -5.98 -25.55
C THR A 86 -7.28 -4.68 -24.91
N MET A 87 -6.42 -3.65 -24.93
CA MET A 87 -6.77 -2.30 -24.48
C MET A 87 -8.01 -1.75 -25.23
N SER A 88 -8.08 -1.98 -26.53
CA SER A 88 -9.20 -1.53 -27.36
C SER A 88 -10.52 -2.19 -26.97
N ASN A 89 -10.51 -3.50 -26.74
CA ASN A 89 -11.71 -4.25 -26.32
C ASN A 89 -12.17 -3.81 -24.92
N LEU A 90 -11.21 -3.65 -23.97
CA LEU A 90 -11.54 -3.21 -22.61
C LEU A 90 -12.12 -1.80 -22.62
N VAL A 91 -11.53 -0.87 -23.36
CA VAL A 91 -12.05 0.49 -23.47
C VAL A 91 -13.37 0.53 -24.23
N GLY A 92 -13.56 -0.35 -25.22
CA GLY A 92 -14.82 -0.50 -25.92
C GLY A 92 -15.97 -0.94 -25.02
N SER A 93 -15.74 -1.91 -24.12
CA SER A 93 -16.76 -2.28 -23.13
C SER A 93 -17.09 -1.14 -22.16
N ILE A 94 -16.07 -0.41 -21.67
CA ILE A 94 -16.28 0.76 -20.81
C ILE A 94 -17.08 1.85 -21.56
N ASP A 95 -16.79 2.06 -22.85
CA ASP A 95 -17.47 3.03 -23.68
C ASP A 95 -18.95 2.68 -23.86
N SER A 96 -19.26 1.41 -24.04
CA SER A 96 -20.65 0.93 -24.17
C SER A 96 -21.44 1.05 -22.84
N GLU A 97 -20.78 0.90 -21.69
CA GLU A 97 -21.41 0.96 -20.37
C GLU A 97 -21.60 2.40 -19.84
N ARG A 98 -20.79 3.37 -20.30
CA ARG A 98 -20.76 4.73 -19.72
C ARG A 98 -21.98 5.58 -20.03
N GLY A 99 -22.80 5.23 -21.02
CA GLY A 99 -23.89 6.07 -21.53
C GLY A 99 -23.36 7.39 -22.10
N GLN A 100 -23.93 8.53 -21.68
CA GLN A 100 -23.59 9.88 -22.15
C GLN A 100 -22.37 10.51 -21.45
N GLY A 101 -21.72 9.81 -20.52
CA GLY A 101 -20.62 10.35 -19.72
C GLY A 101 -19.30 10.52 -20.50
N ASN A 102 -18.33 11.25 -19.91
CA ASN A 102 -16.99 11.42 -20.46
C ASN A 102 -16.19 10.10 -20.36
N LEU A 103 -15.65 9.61 -21.49
CA LEU A 103 -14.90 8.36 -21.55
C LEU A 103 -13.67 8.34 -20.63
N SER A 104 -12.91 9.45 -20.55
CA SER A 104 -11.76 9.54 -19.65
C SER A 104 -12.17 9.41 -18.18
N SER A 105 -13.30 9.97 -17.78
CA SER A 105 -13.85 9.82 -16.43
C SER A 105 -14.32 8.40 -16.18
N ALA A 106 -15.01 7.78 -17.13
CA ALA A 106 -15.45 6.39 -17.01
C ALA A 106 -14.27 5.42 -16.83
N ILE A 107 -13.19 5.61 -17.58
CA ILE A 107 -11.97 4.80 -17.44
C ILE A 107 -11.33 4.97 -16.06
N ARG A 108 -11.22 6.22 -15.55
CA ARG A 108 -10.68 6.45 -14.20
C ARG A 108 -11.50 5.72 -13.13
N LEU A 109 -12.81 5.84 -13.17
CA LEU A 109 -13.72 5.17 -12.24
C LEU A 109 -13.63 3.63 -12.35
N PHE A 110 -13.50 3.11 -13.55
CA PHE A 110 -13.34 1.68 -13.78
C PHE A 110 -12.05 1.14 -13.16
N VAL A 111 -10.91 1.81 -13.41
CA VAL A 111 -9.61 1.45 -12.84
C VAL A 111 -9.66 1.55 -11.31
N LEU A 112 -10.19 2.65 -10.76
CA LEU A 112 -10.34 2.84 -9.32
C LEU A 112 -11.14 1.72 -8.69
N ARG A 113 -12.33 1.40 -9.22
CA ARG A 113 -13.19 0.32 -8.73
C ARG A 113 -12.49 -1.03 -8.76
N HIS A 114 -11.74 -1.33 -9.82
CA HIS A 114 -11.00 -2.58 -9.93
C HIS A 114 -10.01 -2.77 -8.77
N TYR A 115 -9.24 -1.72 -8.42
CA TYR A 115 -8.28 -1.78 -7.33
C TYR A 115 -8.94 -1.77 -5.95
N GLN A 116 -10.05 -1.06 -5.76
CA GLN A 116 -10.84 -1.08 -4.52
C GLN A 116 -11.35 -2.48 -4.19
N VAL A 117 -11.94 -3.18 -5.15
CA VAL A 117 -12.42 -4.55 -4.96
C VAL A 117 -11.27 -5.49 -4.58
N ARG A 118 -10.10 -5.36 -5.22
CA ARG A 118 -8.92 -6.17 -4.87
C ARG A 118 -8.36 -5.87 -3.48
N SER A 119 -8.38 -4.63 -3.04
CA SER A 119 -7.92 -4.25 -1.69
C SER A 119 -8.86 -4.78 -0.62
N ASN A 120 -10.17 -4.65 -0.80
CA ASN A 120 -11.15 -5.13 0.16
C ASN A 120 -11.11 -6.66 0.33
N GLY A 121 -10.98 -7.42 -0.76
CA GLY A 121 -10.84 -8.87 -0.69
C GLY A 121 -9.57 -9.33 0.06
N ARG A 122 -8.48 -8.55 0.02
CA ARG A 122 -7.28 -8.84 0.81
C ARG A 122 -7.48 -8.59 2.30
N HIS A 123 -8.26 -7.58 2.68
CA HIS A 123 -8.58 -7.30 4.08
C HIS A 123 -9.43 -8.40 4.70
N GLU A 124 -10.43 -8.91 4.00
CA GLU A 124 -11.29 -10.00 4.49
C GLU A 124 -10.50 -11.30 4.69
N VAL A 125 -9.67 -11.70 3.74
CA VAL A 125 -8.81 -12.89 3.86
C VAL A 125 -7.82 -12.74 5.01
N GLY A 126 -7.22 -11.57 5.21
CA GLY A 126 -6.30 -11.29 6.31
C GLY A 126 -6.98 -11.33 7.69
N GLN A 127 -8.23 -10.89 7.79
CA GLN A 127 -9.01 -10.96 9.03
C GLN A 127 -9.44 -12.39 9.35
N ALA A 128 -9.91 -13.15 8.37
CA ALA A 128 -10.26 -14.55 8.54
C ALA A 128 -9.06 -15.41 9.00
N ALA A 129 -7.89 -15.20 8.41
CA ALA A 129 -6.65 -15.88 8.80
C ALA A 129 -6.25 -15.57 10.25
N ARG A 130 -6.42 -14.33 10.71
CA ARG A 130 -6.13 -13.94 12.10
C ARG A 130 -7.11 -14.57 13.10
N GLN A 131 -8.38 -14.72 12.74
CA GLN A 131 -9.38 -15.36 13.61
C GLN A 131 -9.09 -16.86 13.82
N ILE A 132 -8.60 -17.56 12.81
CA ILE A 132 -8.22 -18.98 12.91
C ILE A 132 -7.05 -19.19 13.87
N ILE A 133 -6.08 -18.26 13.91
CA ILE A 133 -4.88 -18.37 14.75
C ILE A 133 -5.21 -18.06 16.23
N VAL A 134 -6.22 -17.25 16.52
CA VAL A 134 -6.56 -16.77 17.88
C VAL A 134 -7.55 -17.70 18.60
N SER A 135 -8.19 -18.65 17.94
CA SER A 135 -9.10 -19.58 18.59
C SER A 135 -8.31 -20.75 19.23
N PRO A 136 -8.13 -20.79 20.56
CA PRO A 136 -7.55 -21.96 21.21
C PRO A 136 -8.53 -23.12 21.09
N GLN A 137 -8.11 -24.21 20.53
CA GLN A 137 -8.86 -25.46 20.52
C GLN A 137 -9.03 -25.94 21.98
N PRO A 138 -10.25 -26.25 22.44
CA PRO A 138 -10.42 -26.87 23.73
C PRO A 138 -9.78 -28.26 23.69
N ALA A 139 -8.84 -28.49 24.59
CA ALA A 139 -8.27 -29.80 24.85
C ALA A 139 -9.36 -30.73 25.39
N HIS A 140 -9.60 -31.85 24.70
CA HIS A 140 -10.34 -33.00 25.20
C HIS A 140 -9.39 -33.94 25.91
#